data_34ad54ab7f8a9d5d79f8aabccac1febe
#
_entry.id   34ad54ab7f8a9d5d79f8aabccac1febe
#
_cell.length_a   1.000
_cell.length_b   1.000
_cell.length_c   1.000
_cell.angle_alpha   90.00
_cell.angle_beta   90.00
_cell.angle_gamma   90.00
#
_symmetry.space_group_name_H-M   'P 1'
#
loop_
_entity.id
_entity.type
_entity.pdbx_description
1 polymer ?
#
loop_
_entity_poly.entity_id
_entity_poly.type
_entity_poly.pdbx_seq_one_letter_code
_entity_poly.pdbx_strand_id
1 'polypeptide(L)'
;SEIGMTGKKENGDGDIRRDFPGGWKSDVQNAFVKEERTPKQNEYFEFTKKILQWRKTNPAIHVGKTLHYVPEKDVYVYFRYTQEQRVMVIVNNNPSDQILNLDRFKEGIAGKKRGYEISTANSFTLDRTIEVPASTTFIIELN
;
A
#
# COMPACT_ATOMS: atom_id res chain seq x y z
N SER A 1 11.79 1.96 -4.98
CA SER A 1 11.86 3.38 -5.31
C SER A 1 10.51 3.86 -5.82
N GLU A 2 10.22 5.13 -5.61
CA GLU A 2 8.96 5.81 -5.97
C GLU A 2 8.73 5.92 -7.49
N ILE A 3 9.71 5.56 -8.29
CA ILE A 3 9.59 5.50 -9.77
C ILE A 3 9.80 4.09 -10.32
N GLY A 4 9.78 3.06 -9.45
CA GLY A 4 9.91 1.66 -9.86
C GLY A 4 11.29 1.31 -10.45
N MET A 5 12.38 1.90 -9.92
CA MET A 5 13.74 1.52 -10.33
C MET A 5 14.00 0.05 -10.06
N THR A 6 14.59 -0.62 -11.02
CA THR A 6 14.92 -2.04 -10.96
C THR A 6 16.42 -2.25 -11.09
N GLY A 7 16.93 -3.35 -10.57
CA GLY A 7 18.32 -3.80 -10.72
C GLY A 7 18.43 -5.28 -10.39
N LYS A 8 19.53 -5.89 -10.79
CA LYS A 8 19.83 -7.30 -10.53
C LYS A 8 21.04 -7.43 -9.62
N LYS A 9 20.91 -8.16 -8.51
CA LYS A 9 21.99 -8.41 -7.57
C LYS A 9 23.19 -9.12 -8.23
N GLU A 10 22.90 -9.95 -9.24
CA GLU A 10 23.93 -10.66 -10.02
C GLU A 10 24.90 -9.72 -10.74
N ASN A 11 24.45 -8.51 -11.07
CA ASN A 11 25.27 -7.45 -11.69
C ASN A 11 26.06 -6.60 -10.67
N GLY A 12 25.97 -6.97 -9.38
CA GLY A 12 26.63 -6.26 -8.29
C GLY A 12 25.74 -5.25 -7.58
N ASP A 13 26.26 -4.72 -6.48
CA ASP A 13 25.50 -3.79 -5.62
C ASP A 13 25.21 -2.44 -6.32
N GLY A 14 26.06 -1.99 -7.23
CA GLY A 14 25.83 -0.76 -7.99
C GLY A 14 24.57 -0.82 -8.86
N ASP A 15 24.22 -1.99 -9.39
CA ASP A 15 23.03 -2.14 -10.22
C ASP A 15 21.71 -2.00 -9.44
N ILE A 16 21.70 -2.37 -8.15
CA ILE A 16 20.53 -2.25 -7.27
C ILE A 16 20.52 -0.96 -6.43
N ARG A 17 21.60 -0.15 -6.49
CA ARG A 17 21.78 1.10 -5.73
C ARG A 17 22.05 2.27 -6.66
N ARG A 18 21.34 2.35 -7.76
CA ARG A 18 21.48 3.43 -8.75
C ARG A 18 21.01 4.76 -8.19
N ASP A 19 21.67 5.83 -8.65
CA ASP A 19 21.24 7.18 -8.38
C ASP A 19 19.85 7.46 -8.98
N PHE A 20 19.11 8.37 -8.36
CA PHE A 20 17.84 8.82 -8.89
C PHE A 20 18.08 9.68 -10.14
N PRO A 21 17.46 9.36 -11.29
CA PRO A 21 17.71 10.09 -12.54
C PRO A 21 17.34 11.56 -12.42
N GLY A 22 18.24 12.45 -12.81
CA GLY A 22 18.07 13.90 -12.76
C GLY A 22 18.79 14.57 -11.59
N GLY A 23 19.52 13.80 -10.76
CA GLY A 23 20.35 14.34 -9.67
C GLY A 23 21.69 14.93 -10.14
N TRP A 24 22.15 14.55 -11.34
CA TRP A 24 23.44 14.94 -11.86
C TRP A 24 23.32 15.63 -13.21
N LYS A 25 24.26 16.56 -13.49
CA LYS A 25 24.29 17.32 -14.76
C LYS A 25 24.42 16.42 -16.00
N SER A 26 25.00 15.24 -15.85
CA SER A 26 25.22 14.27 -16.93
C SER A 26 24.04 13.33 -17.17
N ASP A 27 23.01 13.40 -16.36
CA ASP A 27 21.85 12.52 -16.50
C ASP A 27 21.10 12.82 -17.79
N VAL A 28 20.78 11.76 -18.52
CA VAL A 28 20.02 11.84 -19.79
C VAL A 28 18.51 11.94 -19.58
N GLN A 29 18.06 11.77 -18.34
CA GLN A 29 16.67 11.83 -17.93
C GLN A 29 16.57 12.59 -16.60
N ASN A 30 15.53 13.38 -16.42
CA ASN A 30 15.22 14.01 -15.15
C ASN A 30 13.85 13.50 -14.62
N ALA A 31 13.87 12.47 -13.77
CA ALA A 31 12.66 11.89 -13.23
C ALA A 31 11.97 12.75 -12.14
N PHE A 32 12.55 13.88 -11.73
CA PHE A 32 11.85 14.88 -10.92
C PHE A 32 10.77 15.60 -11.75
N VAL A 33 10.94 15.67 -13.07
CA VAL A 33 10.02 16.32 -14.00
C VAL A 33 9.07 15.26 -14.58
N LYS A 34 7.77 15.54 -14.52
CA LYS A 34 6.74 14.59 -14.96
C LYS A 34 6.88 14.19 -16.43
N GLU A 35 7.19 15.16 -17.26
CA GLU A 35 7.28 15.04 -18.72
C GLU A 35 8.44 14.14 -19.16
N GLU A 36 9.46 13.99 -18.32
CA GLU A 36 10.62 13.15 -18.61
C GLU A 36 10.52 11.74 -17.99
N ARG A 37 9.51 11.49 -17.16
CA ARG A 37 9.24 10.14 -16.67
C ARG A 37 8.62 9.28 -17.76
N THR A 38 9.06 8.02 -17.86
CA THR A 38 8.33 7.05 -18.67
C THR A 38 6.92 6.84 -18.10
N PRO A 39 5.95 6.35 -18.91
CA PRO A 39 4.61 6.04 -18.41
C PRO A 39 4.63 5.15 -17.15
N LYS A 40 5.49 4.14 -17.13
CA LYS A 40 5.63 3.22 -16.00
C LYS A 40 6.21 3.88 -14.75
N GLN A 41 7.25 4.72 -14.92
CA GLN A 41 7.80 5.49 -13.81
C GLN A 41 6.76 6.45 -13.22
N ASN A 42 5.95 7.07 -14.09
CA ASN A 42 4.90 7.97 -13.63
C ASN A 42 3.78 7.24 -12.89
N GLU A 43 3.40 6.04 -13.31
CA GLU A 43 2.45 5.17 -12.61
C GLU A 43 2.91 4.90 -11.16
N TYR A 44 4.15 4.46 -10.96
CA TYR A 44 4.72 4.23 -9.63
C TYR A 44 4.79 5.51 -8.80
N PHE A 45 5.19 6.61 -9.43
CA PHE A 45 5.31 7.90 -8.74
C PHE A 45 3.95 8.40 -8.24
N GLU A 46 2.91 8.39 -9.09
CA GLU A 46 1.59 8.86 -8.71
C GLU A 46 0.93 7.94 -7.66
N PHE A 47 1.13 6.63 -7.76
CA PHE A 47 0.70 5.69 -6.72
C PHE A 47 1.37 6.00 -5.38
N THR A 48 2.69 6.10 -5.35
CA THR A 48 3.46 6.38 -4.13
C THR A 48 3.07 7.72 -3.54
N LYS A 49 2.95 8.76 -4.38
CA LYS A 49 2.51 10.10 -3.99
C LYS A 49 1.13 10.08 -3.34
N LYS A 50 0.16 9.39 -3.94
CA LYS A 50 -1.21 9.24 -3.42
C LYS A 50 -1.20 8.66 -2.01
N ILE A 51 -0.51 7.54 -1.81
CA ILE A 51 -0.43 6.87 -0.50
C ILE A 51 0.27 7.76 0.54
N LEU A 52 1.38 8.42 0.18
CA LEU A 52 2.11 9.29 1.10
C LEU A 52 1.32 10.56 1.46
N GLN A 53 0.58 11.15 0.51
CA GLN A 53 -0.29 12.30 0.79
C GLN A 53 -1.45 11.92 1.71
N TRP A 54 -2.12 10.80 1.43
CA TRP A 54 -3.13 10.25 2.32
C TRP A 54 -2.57 10.00 3.73
N ARG A 55 -1.40 9.35 3.81
CA ARG A 55 -0.73 9.10 5.09
C ARG A 55 -0.51 10.38 5.90
N LYS A 56 -0.10 11.48 5.26
CA LYS A 56 0.18 12.77 5.93
C LYS A 56 -1.03 13.31 6.70
N THR A 57 -2.22 13.02 6.26
CA THR A 57 -3.47 13.54 6.83
C THR A 57 -4.23 12.53 7.68
N ASN A 58 -3.69 11.33 7.89
CA ASN A 58 -4.37 10.26 8.61
C ASN A 58 -3.78 10.05 10.03
N PRO A 59 -4.46 10.55 11.11
CA PRO A 59 -4.00 10.39 12.49
C PRO A 59 -3.83 8.94 12.93
N ALA A 60 -4.65 8.00 12.43
CA ALA A 60 -4.51 6.60 12.80
C ALA A 60 -3.13 6.05 12.41
N ILE A 61 -2.52 6.56 11.32
CA ILE A 61 -1.18 6.15 10.89
C ILE A 61 -0.09 6.81 11.74
N HIS A 62 -0.26 8.08 12.13
CA HIS A 62 0.76 8.83 12.85
C HIS A 62 0.86 8.45 14.32
N VAL A 63 -0.26 8.53 15.04
CA VAL A 63 -0.32 8.38 16.50
C VAL A 63 -1.17 7.21 16.96
N GLY A 64 -1.77 6.48 16.02
CA GLY A 64 -2.64 5.36 16.33
C GLY A 64 -1.91 4.15 16.92
N LYS A 65 -2.65 3.33 17.63
CA LYS A 65 -2.21 2.01 18.10
C LYS A 65 -2.21 1.01 16.94
N THR A 66 -1.46 -0.07 17.11
CA THR A 66 -1.43 -1.19 16.16
C THR A 66 -2.09 -2.41 16.79
N LEU A 67 -2.99 -3.05 16.04
CA LEU A 67 -3.48 -4.39 16.31
C LEU A 67 -3.18 -5.24 15.09
N HIS A 68 -2.48 -6.35 15.25
CA HIS A 68 -2.13 -7.23 14.14
C HIS A 68 -2.52 -8.67 14.44
N TYR A 69 -2.68 -9.45 13.39
CA TYR A 69 -3.08 -10.85 13.46
C TYR A 69 -1.97 -11.73 12.90
N VAL A 70 -1.84 -12.93 13.44
CA VAL A 70 -0.90 -13.93 12.91
C VAL A 70 -1.22 -14.17 11.42
N PRO A 71 -0.24 -14.11 10.51
CA PRO A 71 -0.48 -14.40 9.10
C PRO A 71 -1.00 -15.83 8.90
N GLU A 72 -1.95 -15.98 7.98
CA GLU A 72 -2.47 -17.26 7.54
C GLU A 72 -2.54 -17.30 6.03
N LYS A 73 -2.13 -18.40 5.40
CA LYS A 73 -2.12 -18.59 3.94
C LYS A 73 -1.42 -17.43 3.21
N ASP A 74 -0.27 -17.00 3.72
CA ASP A 74 0.50 -15.86 3.20
C ASP A 74 -0.27 -14.54 3.13
N VAL A 75 -1.34 -14.40 3.93
CA VAL A 75 -2.08 -13.16 4.10
C VAL A 75 -1.81 -12.58 5.48
N TYR A 76 -1.37 -11.34 5.51
CA TYR A 76 -1.16 -10.59 6.74
C TYR A 76 -2.18 -9.47 6.87
N VAL A 77 -2.82 -9.38 8.04
CA VAL A 77 -3.81 -8.35 8.34
C VAL A 77 -3.42 -7.62 9.62
N TYR A 78 -3.41 -6.28 9.54
CA TYR A 78 -3.23 -5.43 10.71
C TYR A 78 -4.10 -4.18 10.64
N PHE A 79 -4.28 -3.55 11.79
CA PHE A 79 -5.03 -2.31 11.94
C PHE A 79 -4.18 -1.23 12.56
N ARG A 80 -4.39 0.00 12.08
CA ARG A 80 -3.96 1.22 12.75
C ARG A 80 -5.21 1.97 13.20
N TYR A 81 -5.27 2.40 14.46
CA TYR A 81 -6.49 3.01 14.97
C TYR A 81 -6.25 4.03 16.08
N THR A 82 -7.11 5.03 16.11
CA THR A 82 -7.37 5.95 17.22
C THR A 82 -8.78 5.68 17.76
N GLN A 83 -9.30 6.56 18.62
CA GLN A 83 -10.72 6.50 19.03
C GLN A 83 -11.66 6.79 17.83
N GLU A 84 -11.26 7.68 16.93
CA GLU A 84 -12.09 8.22 15.86
C GLU A 84 -11.87 7.51 14.52
N GLN A 85 -10.64 7.18 14.22
CA GLN A 85 -10.24 6.64 12.92
C GLN A 85 -9.69 5.23 13.01
N ARG A 86 -9.94 4.47 11.97
CA ARG A 86 -9.48 3.08 11.88
C ARG A 86 -9.13 2.72 10.45
N VAL A 87 -7.97 2.15 10.28
CA VAL A 87 -7.45 1.68 9.01
C VAL A 87 -7.14 0.19 9.12
N MET A 88 -7.66 -0.60 8.20
CA MET A 88 -7.33 -2.01 8.01
C MET A 88 -6.37 -2.14 6.84
N VAL A 89 -5.27 -2.84 7.03
CA VAL A 89 -4.34 -3.18 5.94
C VAL A 89 -4.33 -4.69 5.78
N ILE A 90 -4.52 -5.13 4.54
CA ILE A 90 -4.48 -6.54 4.15
C ILE A 90 -3.38 -6.69 3.11
N VAL A 91 -2.40 -7.54 3.38
CA VAL A 91 -1.33 -7.87 2.45
C VAL A 91 -1.52 -9.33 2.03
N ASN A 92 -1.95 -9.55 0.80
CA ASN A 92 -2.00 -10.89 0.21
C ASN A 92 -0.71 -11.13 -0.57
N ASN A 93 0.20 -11.90 0.00
CA ASN A 93 1.45 -12.32 -0.66
C ASN A 93 1.32 -13.71 -1.34
N ASN A 94 0.09 -14.25 -1.39
CA ASN A 94 -0.19 -15.49 -2.07
C ASN A 94 -0.28 -15.25 -3.60
N PRO A 95 0.19 -16.16 -4.44
CA PRO A 95 0.03 -16.07 -5.90
C PRO A 95 -1.42 -16.28 -6.38
N SER A 96 -2.36 -16.56 -5.46
CA SER A 96 -3.78 -16.76 -5.73
C SER A 96 -4.64 -15.79 -4.95
N ASP A 97 -5.83 -15.51 -5.46
CA ASP A 97 -6.85 -14.73 -4.77
C ASP A 97 -7.22 -15.43 -3.45
N GLN A 98 -7.48 -14.65 -2.42
CA GLN A 98 -7.86 -15.14 -1.10
C GLN A 98 -9.18 -14.55 -0.65
N ILE A 99 -10.05 -15.39 -0.09
CA ILE A 99 -11.30 -14.96 0.55
C ILE A 99 -11.09 -14.99 2.05
N LEU A 100 -11.16 -13.82 2.68
CA LEU A 100 -11.00 -13.67 4.13
C LEU A 100 -12.35 -13.60 4.83
N ASN A 101 -12.53 -14.40 5.88
CA ASN A 101 -13.67 -14.26 6.77
C ASN A 101 -13.40 -13.10 7.75
N LEU A 102 -14.21 -12.05 7.70
CA LEU A 102 -14.07 -10.85 8.51
C LEU A 102 -14.44 -11.06 9.99
N ASP A 103 -15.15 -12.14 10.33
CA ASP A 103 -15.44 -12.49 11.73
C ASP A 103 -14.15 -12.69 12.56
N ARG A 104 -13.08 -13.16 11.92
CA ARG A 104 -11.76 -13.27 12.55
C ARG A 104 -11.21 -11.93 13.02
N PHE A 105 -11.55 -10.85 12.32
CA PHE A 105 -11.01 -9.51 12.51
C PHE A 105 -12.00 -8.56 13.20
N LYS A 106 -13.08 -9.08 13.79
CA LYS A 106 -14.16 -8.28 14.41
C LYS A 106 -13.66 -7.27 15.44
N GLU A 107 -12.63 -7.60 16.22
CA GLU A 107 -12.01 -6.68 17.18
C GLU A 107 -11.36 -5.50 16.45
N GLY A 108 -10.58 -5.78 15.42
CA GLY A 108 -9.96 -4.75 14.57
C GLY A 108 -10.98 -3.91 13.84
N ILE A 109 -12.05 -4.50 13.31
CA ILE A 109 -13.15 -3.82 12.60
C ILE A 109 -13.99 -2.97 13.55
N ALA A 110 -14.17 -3.41 14.80
CA ALA A 110 -14.89 -2.68 15.86
C ALA A 110 -16.28 -2.18 15.47
N GLY A 111 -17.06 -3.03 14.79
CA GLY A 111 -18.44 -2.74 14.40
C GLY A 111 -18.63 -1.80 13.20
N LYS A 112 -17.55 -1.34 12.59
CA LYS A 112 -17.61 -0.56 11.34
C LYS A 112 -18.24 -1.38 10.22
N LYS A 113 -19.00 -0.73 9.33
CA LYS A 113 -19.82 -1.39 8.30
C LYS A 113 -19.38 -1.07 6.87
N ARG A 114 -18.55 -0.06 6.68
CA ARG A 114 -18.12 0.39 5.36
C ARG A 114 -16.60 0.51 5.33
N GLY A 115 -16.04 0.24 4.16
CA GLY A 115 -14.64 0.43 3.84
C GLY A 115 -14.47 1.36 2.65
N TYR A 116 -13.41 2.14 2.69
CA TYR A 116 -12.94 2.93 1.55
C TYR A 116 -11.49 2.53 1.27
N GLU A 117 -11.25 1.89 0.11
CA GLU A 117 -9.94 1.44 -0.29
C GLU A 117 -9.17 2.59 -0.95
N ILE A 118 -7.99 2.93 -0.40
CA ILE A 118 -7.25 4.15 -0.71
C ILE A 118 -6.63 4.12 -2.12
N SER A 119 -6.12 2.97 -2.56
CA SER A 119 -5.40 2.88 -3.84
C SER A 119 -6.34 3.01 -5.04
N THR A 120 -7.50 2.37 -4.98
CA THR A 120 -8.52 2.35 -6.06
C THR A 120 -9.58 3.42 -5.90
N ALA A 121 -9.69 4.04 -4.70
CA ALA A 121 -10.74 4.99 -4.33
C ALA A 121 -12.16 4.36 -4.35
N ASN A 122 -12.27 3.06 -4.09
CA ASN A 122 -13.53 2.35 -4.07
C ASN A 122 -14.12 2.24 -2.65
N SER A 123 -15.42 2.51 -2.53
CA SER A 123 -16.18 2.27 -1.30
C SER A 123 -16.97 0.96 -1.41
N PHE A 124 -17.03 0.22 -0.33
CA PHE A 124 -17.78 -1.03 -0.25
C PHE A 124 -18.34 -1.27 1.16
N THR A 125 -19.30 -2.18 1.25
CA THR A 125 -19.82 -2.64 2.54
C THR A 125 -18.95 -3.77 3.07
N LEU A 126 -18.67 -3.74 4.37
CA LEU A 126 -17.99 -4.83 5.05
C LEU A 126 -19.01 -5.92 5.38
N ASP A 127 -19.13 -6.88 4.49
CA ASP A 127 -19.94 -8.06 4.66
C ASP A 127 -19.21 -9.12 5.50
N ARG A 128 -19.62 -10.37 5.40
CA ARG A 128 -18.99 -11.47 6.14
C ARG A 128 -17.61 -11.83 5.60
N THR A 129 -17.36 -11.58 4.33
CA THR A 129 -16.11 -11.91 3.65
C THR A 129 -15.62 -10.76 2.80
N ILE A 130 -14.30 -10.74 2.54
CA ILE A 130 -13.67 -9.87 1.55
C ILE A 130 -12.76 -10.71 0.66
N GLU A 131 -12.86 -10.51 -0.65
CA GLU A 131 -11.96 -11.08 -1.62
C GLU A 131 -10.76 -10.15 -1.83
N VAL A 132 -9.55 -10.71 -1.76
CA VAL A 132 -8.30 -9.99 -1.94
C VAL A 132 -7.52 -10.65 -3.07
N PRO A 133 -7.34 -9.99 -4.20
CA PRO A 133 -6.63 -10.55 -5.34
C PRO A 133 -5.19 -10.97 -5.01
N ALA A 134 -4.65 -11.86 -5.81
CA ALA A 134 -3.28 -12.34 -5.72
C ALA A 134 -2.28 -11.17 -5.70
N SER A 135 -1.23 -11.27 -4.89
CA SER A 135 -0.13 -10.30 -4.82
C SER A 135 -0.60 -8.85 -4.64
N THR A 136 -1.69 -8.64 -3.88
CA THR A 136 -2.34 -7.33 -3.71
C THR A 136 -2.29 -6.87 -2.26
N THR A 137 -2.16 -5.56 -2.07
CA THR A 137 -2.31 -4.92 -0.77
C THR A 137 -3.50 -3.97 -0.79
N PHE A 138 -4.42 -4.14 0.16
CA PHE A 138 -5.50 -3.20 0.42
C PHE A 138 -5.18 -2.32 1.62
N ILE A 139 -5.43 -1.02 1.50
CA ILE A 139 -5.39 -0.04 2.58
C ILE A 139 -6.80 0.55 2.70
N ILE A 140 -7.51 0.19 3.74
CA ILE A 140 -8.94 0.43 3.87
C ILE A 140 -9.22 1.33 5.07
N GLU A 141 -9.78 2.51 4.84
CA GLU A 141 -10.38 3.30 5.92
C GLU A 141 -11.75 2.70 6.29
N LEU A 142 -11.96 2.47 7.59
CA LEU A 142 -13.19 1.87 8.11
C LEU A 142 -14.14 2.94 8.67
N ASN A 143 -15.39 2.93 8.21
CA ASN A 143 -16.43 3.90 8.57
C ASN A 143 -17.70 3.23 9.11
#